data_7f779918e69b5095944ae4dfe1e91b38
#
_entry.id   7f779918e69b5095944ae4dfe1e91b38
#
_cell.length_a   1.000
_cell.length_b   1.000
_cell.length_c   1.000
_cell.angle_alpha   90.00
_cell.angle_beta   90.00
_cell.angle_gamma   90.00
#
_symmetry.space_group_name_H-M   'P 1'
#
loop_
_entity.id
_entity.type
_entity.pdbx_description
1 polymer ?
#
loop_
_entity_poly.entity_id
_entity_poly.type
_entity_poly.pdbx_seq_one_letter_code
_entity_poly.pdbx_strand_id
1 'polypeptide(L)'
;MRSDMIKVGVDRAPHRSLLYATGKVKAKDLGKPFIGVCNSYIDIIPGHVHLRTFADVVKEAIIEAGGIPFEFNTIGVDDGIAMGHIGMRYSLPSREIIADSAETVINAHWFDGVFYIPNCDKITPGMLMAAVRTNVPSIFVSGGPMEAGTSATGKQLSLTSVFEGVGAHKSGKMSAEELLDIENNACPTCGSCSGMFTANSMNCLMEMLGVALPGNGTIVATSEERHQLIKEAAKQLVRMIKEDIKPRDIITKEAIDDAFALDMAMGGSTNTVLHTLAIANEAEIDYNIEDINQVAERVPYLAKIMPASDISMDDINKAGGVSAIINELASIPGAIHPDRQTVAGVTMGELVKDYHITNNQVIRTKDNPYSPVGGLSVLFGNIAPEGSVIKVGAVDPSIQVFRGEAIVFDSQEAAQENIDNGIVKEGHVVVIRYEGPKGGPGMPEMLAPTSAIQGRGLGTKVALITDGRFSGASRGISIGHISPEAAEGGPIALVENGDVITIDLPNRTINLEVSDEVLAERRAKLPVFEPKIKRGWLARYSKLVTNASTGGVMKI
;
A
#
# COMPACT_ATOMS: atom_id res chain seq x y z
N MET A 1 19.75 -14.88 -23.84
CA MET A 1 19.63 -14.20 -22.52
C MET A 1 19.90 -12.71 -22.71
N ARG A 2 19.23 -11.82 -21.95
CA ARG A 2 19.50 -10.36 -22.00
C ARG A 2 20.98 -10.08 -21.69
N SER A 3 21.52 -10.75 -20.69
CA SER A 3 22.92 -10.59 -20.23
C SER A 3 23.98 -10.95 -21.30
N ASP A 4 23.61 -11.59 -22.41
CA ASP A 4 24.53 -11.84 -23.53
C ASP A 4 25.07 -10.53 -24.10
N MET A 5 24.34 -9.43 -23.96
CA MET A 5 24.77 -8.09 -24.35
C MET A 5 26.07 -7.65 -23.65
N ILE A 6 26.35 -8.13 -22.45
CA ILE A 6 27.53 -7.76 -21.65
C ILE A 6 28.54 -8.90 -21.50
N LYS A 7 28.24 -10.12 -21.94
CA LYS A 7 29.11 -11.28 -21.69
C LYS A 7 29.51 -12.08 -22.94
N VAL A 8 28.84 -11.94 -24.08
CA VAL A 8 29.09 -12.74 -25.29
C VAL A 8 29.78 -11.93 -26.38
N GLY A 9 30.75 -12.52 -27.05
CA GLY A 9 31.53 -11.93 -28.15
C GLY A 9 32.87 -11.36 -27.70
N VAL A 10 33.79 -11.14 -28.70
CA VAL A 10 35.15 -10.64 -28.45
C VAL A 10 35.11 -9.22 -27.88
N ASP A 11 34.26 -8.35 -28.40
CA ASP A 11 34.10 -6.96 -27.98
C ASP A 11 33.63 -6.83 -26.53
N ARG A 12 33.18 -7.91 -25.90
CA ARG A 12 32.76 -7.95 -24.49
C ARG A 12 33.88 -8.41 -23.54
N ALA A 13 35.10 -8.59 -24.01
CA ALA A 13 36.25 -8.92 -23.15
C ALA A 13 36.48 -7.89 -22.03
N PRO A 14 36.41 -6.56 -22.23
CA PRO A 14 36.48 -5.58 -21.14
C PRO A 14 35.39 -5.77 -20.09
N HIS A 15 34.14 -6.01 -20.49
CA HIS A 15 33.01 -6.23 -19.58
C HIS A 15 33.24 -7.51 -18.74
N ARG A 16 33.66 -8.59 -19.35
CA ARG A 16 34.00 -9.85 -18.64
C ARG A 16 35.13 -9.66 -17.66
N SER A 17 36.16 -8.87 -18.01
CA SER A 17 37.26 -8.54 -17.09
C SER A 17 36.75 -7.88 -15.81
N LEU A 18 35.83 -6.91 -15.93
CA LEU A 18 35.18 -6.27 -14.78
C LEU A 18 34.30 -7.25 -13.99
N LEU A 19 33.52 -8.09 -14.68
CA LEU A 19 32.70 -9.11 -14.03
C LEU A 19 33.57 -10.11 -13.24
N TYR A 20 34.71 -10.54 -13.78
CA TYR A 20 35.64 -11.41 -13.06
C TYR A 20 36.25 -10.75 -11.83
N ALA A 21 36.54 -9.45 -11.89
CA ALA A 21 37.05 -8.67 -10.76
C ALA A 21 36.07 -8.60 -9.57
N THR A 22 34.76 -8.81 -9.79
CA THR A 22 33.77 -8.91 -8.70
C THR A 22 33.93 -10.19 -7.87
N GLY A 23 34.64 -11.20 -8.36
CA GLY A 23 34.73 -12.53 -7.77
C GLY A 23 33.46 -13.38 -7.88
N LYS A 24 32.37 -12.82 -8.42
CA LYS A 24 31.06 -13.50 -8.56
C LYS A 24 30.98 -14.38 -9.79
N VAL A 25 31.71 -14.06 -10.86
CA VAL A 25 31.66 -14.73 -12.17
C VAL A 25 33.01 -15.32 -12.53
N LYS A 26 33.01 -16.54 -13.07
CA LYS A 26 34.16 -17.21 -13.71
C LYS A 26 33.81 -17.50 -15.16
N ALA A 27 34.80 -17.76 -16.00
CA ALA A 27 34.59 -18.05 -17.42
C ALA A 27 33.60 -19.20 -17.68
N LYS A 28 33.59 -20.24 -16.84
CA LYS A 28 32.64 -21.35 -16.90
C LYS A 28 31.20 -20.99 -16.59
N ASP A 29 30.96 -19.85 -15.96
CA ASP A 29 29.63 -19.40 -15.48
C ASP A 29 28.93 -18.50 -16.48
N LEU A 30 29.57 -18.06 -17.56
CA LEU A 30 29.01 -17.14 -18.55
C LEU A 30 27.75 -17.68 -19.27
N GLY A 31 27.53 -18.99 -19.27
CA GLY A 31 26.31 -19.62 -19.79
C GLY A 31 25.10 -19.58 -18.86
N LYS A 32 25.28 -19.10 -17.60
CA LYS A 32 24.19 -19.03 -16.62
C LYS A 32 23.46 -17.70 -16.71
N PRO A 33 22.18 -17.62 -16.31
CA PRO A 33 21.47 -16.35 -16.21
C PRO A 33 22.03 -15.47 -15.11
N PHE A 34 22.10 -14.15 -15.37
CA PHE A 34 22.47 -13.12 -14.41
C PHE A 34 21.20 -12.59 -13.76
N ILE A 35 21.08 -12.77 -12.45
CA ILE A 35 19.86 -12.44 -11.69
C ILE A 35 20.16 -11.29 -10.75
N GLY A 36 19.45 -10.16 -10.94
CA GLY A 36 19.47 -9.06 -10.00
C GLY A 36 18.72 -9.43 -8.73
N VAL A 37 19.30 -9.16 -7.56
CA VAL A 37 18.61 -9.25 -6.27
C VAL A 37 18.38 -7.82 -5.81
N CYS A 38 17.18 -7.30 -6.05
CA CYS A 38 16.79 -5.95 -5.64
C CYS A 38 16.35 -5.99 -4.18
N ASN A 39 17.26 -5.61 -3.28
CA ASN A 39 17.05 -5.60 -1.85
C ASN A 39 16.63 -4.21 -1.36
N SER A 40 15.84 -4.16 -0.31
CA SER A 40 15.43 -2.94 0.38
C SER A 40 15.91 -2.88 1.83
N TYR A 41 17.02 -3.57 2.13
CA TYR A 41 17.64 -3.51 3.45
C TYR A 41 17.93 -2.08 3.88
N ILE A 42 17.53 -1.74 5.12
CA ILE A 42 17.86 -0.49 5.79
C ILE A 42 17.73 -0.70 7.31
N ASP A 43 18.73 -0.24 8.09
CA ASP A 43 18.83 -0.49 9.53
C ASP A 43 17.70 0.17 10.36
N ILE A 44 17.23 1.34 9.94
CA ILE A 44 16.27 2.12 10.73
C ILE A 44 14.82 1.61 10.61
N ILE A 45 14.54 0.68 9.69
CA ILE A 45 13.17 0.19 9.44
C ILE A 45 13.02 -1.21 10.02
N PRO A 46 12.15 -1.43 11.04
CA PRO A 46 11.93 -2.75 11.63
C PRO A 46 11.57 -3.83 10.62
N GLY A 47 10.79 -3.46 9.58
CA GLY A 47 10.41 -4.34 8.49
C GLY A 47 11.55 -4.73 7.55
N HIS A 48 12.72 -4.09 7.63
CA HIS A 48 13.82 -4.24 6.68
C HIS A 48 15.18 -4.57 7.30
N VAL A 49 15.33 -4.44 8.61
CA VAL A 49 16.60 -4.66 9.31
C VAL A 49 17.16 -6.09 9.12
N HIS A 50 16.29 -7.09 8.95
CA HIS A 50 16.67 -8.49 8.72
C HIS A 50 16.95 -8.82 7.25
N LEU A 51 16.65 -7.93 6.31
CA LEU A 51 16.75 -8.22 4.88
C LEU A 51 18.20 -8.37 4.37
N ARG A 52 19.20 -7.96 5.18
CA ARG A 52 20.60 -8.26 4.88
C ARG A 52 20.88 -9.76 4.88
N THR A 53 20.54 -10.44 5.96
CA THR A 53 20.71 -11.89 6.08
C THR A 53 19.72 -12.66 5.18
N PHE A 54 18.53 -12.10 4.99
CA PHE A 54 17.54 -12.64 4.07
C PHE A 54 18.07 -12.69 2.63
N ALA A 55 18.76 -11.64 2.17
CA ALA A 55 19.38 -11.60 0.85
C ALA A 55 20.49 -12.66 0.67
N ASP A 56 21.19 -13.03 1.75
CA ASP A 56 22.19 -14.11 1.66
C ASP A 56 21.51 -15.44 1.35
N VAL A 57 20.37 -15.75 2.00
CA VAL A 57 19.56 -16.95 1.70
C VAL A 57 19.03 -16.91 0.25
N VAL A 58 18.58 -15.74 -0.23
CA VAL A 58 18.14 -15.58 -1.63
C VAL A 58 19.27 -15.85 -2.61
N LYS A 59 20.48 -15.33 -2.34
CA LYS A 59 21.65 -15.56 -3.23
C LYS A 59 22.04 -17.03 -3.28
N GLU A 60 22.03 -17.72 -2.14
CA GLU A 60 22.29 -19.17 -2.08
C GLU A 60 21.24 -19.95 -2.88
N ALA A 61 19.96 -19.65 -2.68
CA ALA A 61 18.87 -20.30 -3.40
C ALA A 61 18.94 -20.09 -4.93
N ILE A 62 19.33 -18.88 -5.39
CA ILE A 62 19.56 -18.59 -6.81
C ILE A 62 20.73 -19.41 -7.36
N ILE A 63 21.82 -19.54 -6.61
CA ILE A 63 22.98 -20.35 -7.01
C ILE A 63 22.58 -21.83 -7.14
N GLU A 64 21.85 -22.36 -6.17
CA GLU A 64 21.33 -23.73 -6.19
C GLU A 64 20.39 -23.96 -7.38
N ALA A 65 19.57 -22.97 -7.74
CA ALA A 65 18.69 -23.02 -8.90
C ALA A 65 19.42 -22.88 -10.26
N GLY A 66 20.73 -22.55 -10.24
CA GLY A 66 21.58 -22.48 -11.43
C GLY A 66 21.78 -21.07 -12.00
N GLY A 67 21.40 -20.01 -11.28
CA GLY A 67 21.64 -18.60 -11.63
C GLY A 67 22.90 -18.02 -10.99
N ILE A 68 23.25 -16.78 -11.36
CA ILE A 68 24.29 -15.98 -10.72
C ILE A 68 23.65 -14.73 -10.13
N PRO A 69 23.60 -14.59 -8.79
CA PRO A 69 22.97 -13.46 -8.13
C PRO A 69 23.90 -12.24 -8.07
N PHE A 70 23.32 -11.06 -8.35
CA PHE A 70 23.96 -9.75 -8.16
C PHE A 70 23.04 -8.88 -7.31
N GLU A 71 23.39 -8.71 -6.04
CA GLU A 71 22.63 -7.89 -5.12
C GLU A 71 22.90 -6.41 -5.36
N PHE A 72 21.83 -5.61 -5.35
CA PHE A 72 21.84 -4.18 -5.28
C PHE A 72 20.69 -3.70 -4.39
N ASN A 73 20.85 -2.51 -3.79
CA ASN A 73 19.86 -1.98 -2.88
C ASN A 73 19.13 -0.77 -3.46
N THR A 74 17.88 -0.61 -3.05
CA THR A 74 17.16 0.65 -3.17
C THR A 74 17.00 1.31 -1.79
N ILE A 75 16.46 2.54 -1.78
CA ILE A 75 16.12 3.27 -0.55
C ILE A 75 14.82 2.75 0.07
N GLY A 76 14.56 3.17 1.30
CA GLY A 76 13.27 3.00 1.97
C GLY A 76 13.00 4.14 2.95
N VAL A 77 11.72 4.43 3.18
CA VAL A 77 11.23 5.34 4.22
C VAL A 77 10.24 4.57 5.07
N ASP A 78 10.39 4.64 6.38
CA ASP A 78 9.44 4.06 7.33
C ASP A 78 8.31 5.06 7.59
N ASP A 79 7.08 4.68 7.24
CA ASP A 79 5.91 5.54 7.43
C ASP A 79 5.60 5.77 8.92
N GLY A 80 5.82 4.76 9.76
CA GLY A 80 5.58 4.86 11.20
C GLY A 80 6.52 5.87 11.87
N ILE A 81 7.82 5.79 11.56
CA ILE A 81 8.83 6.73 12.09
C ILE A 81 8.67 8.13 11.49
N ALA A 82 8.24 8.22 10.23
CA ALA A 82 8.03 9.50 9.54
C ALA A 82 6.72 10.19 9.91
N MET A 83 5.79 9.51 10.58
CA MET A 83 4.44 10.02 10.86
C MET A 83 4.45 11.19 11.85
N GLY A 84 3.61 12.19 11.59
CA GLY A 84 3.43 13.35 12.48
C GLY A 84 4.49 14.45 12.34
N HIS A 85 5.41 14.36 11.38
CA HIS A 85 6.40 15.40 11.09
C HIS A 85 6.73 15.49 9.59
N ILE A 86 7.60 16.45 9.22
CA ILE A 86 7.97 16.74 7.82
C ILE A 86 8.48 15.50 7.05
N GLY A 87 9.04 14.51 7.73
CA GLY A 87 9.52 13.26 7.14
C GLY A 87 8.43 12.52 6.36
N MET A 88 7.17 12.62 6.78
CA MET A 88 6.04 11.94 6.12
C MET A 88 5.83 12.40 4.68
N ARG A 89 6.24 13.63 4.33
CA ARG A 89 6.19 14.16 2.96
C ARG A 89 7.15 13.44 2.01
N TYR A 90 8.15 12.72 2.52
CA TYR A 90 9.09 11.92 1.72
C TYR A 90 8.62 10.48 1.48
N SER A 91 7.63 10.01 2.24
CA SER A 91 7.13 8.62 2.15
C SER A 91 6.62 8.30 0.74
N LEU A 92 5.52 8.88 0.27
CA LEU A 92 4.98 8.59 -1.06
C LEU A 92 5.96 8.91 -2.19
N PRO A 93 6.68 10.05 -2.20
CA PRO A 93 7.67 10.33 -3.24
C PRO A 93 8.83 9.34 -3.30
N SER A 94 9.16 8.62 -2.22
CA SER A 94 10.18 7.58 -2.23
C SER A 94 9.82 6.42 -3.16
N ARG A 95 8.53 6.13 -3.37
CA ARG A 95 8.03 5.12 -4.29
C ARG A 95 8.58 5.31 -5.70
N GLU A 96 8.58 6.55 -6.19
CA GLU A 96 9.10 6.90 -7.51
C GLU A 96 10.62 6.70 -7.60
N ILE A 97 11.37 7.14 -6.58
CA ILE A 97 12.83 6.94 -6.55
C ILE A 97 13.18 5.45 -6.51
N ILE A 98 12.41 4.65 -5.78
CA ILE A 98 12.59 3.20 -5.71
C ILE A 98 12.41 2.60 -7.11
N ALA A 99 11.32 2.96 -7.80
CA ALA A 99 11.06 2.49 -9.15
C ALA A 99 12.18 2.91 -10.12
N ASP A 100 12.55 4.18 -10.15
CA ASP A 100 13.58 4.73 -11.03
C ASP A 100 14.96 4.14 -10.76
N SER A 101 15.34 3.97 -9.49
CA SER A 101 16.64 3.40 -9.13
C SER A 101 16.76 1.92 -9.51
N ALA A 102 15.72 1.14 -9.26
CA ALA A 102 15.68 -0.28 -9.63
C ALA A 102 15.70 -0.45 -11.15
N GLU A 103 14.85 0.28 -11.88
CA GLU A 103 14.85 0.31 -13.35
C GLU A 103 16.22 0.64 -13.91
N THR A 104 16.87 1.70 -13.38
CA THR A 104 18.21 2.14 -13.83
C THR A 104 19.22 1.02 -13.72
N VAL A 105 19.29 0.34 -12.57
CA VAL A 105 20.28 -0.74 -12.35
C VAL A 105 19.97 -1.95 -13.24
N ILE A 106 18.72 -2.35 -13.33
CA ILE A 106 18.28 -3.53 -14.11
C ILE A 106 18.61 -3.35 -15.59
N ASN A 107 18.28 -2.20 -16.16
CA ASN A 107 18.49 -1.94 -17.58
C ASN A 107 19.96 -1.68 -17.92
N ALA A 108 20.70 -0.96 -17.08
CA ALA A 108 22.11 -0.68 -17.32
C ALA A 108 22.99 -1.95 -17.28
N HIS A 109 22.62 -2.95 -16.44
CA HIS A 109 23.43 -4.16 -16.26
C HIS A 109 22.85 -5.40 -16.95
N TRP A 110 21.74 -5.26 -17.68
CA TRP A 110 21.17 -6.32 -18.52
C TRP A 110 20.88 -7.64 -17.81
N PHE A 111 20.30 -7.59 -16.61
CA PHE A 111 19.89 -8.80 -15.89
C PHE A 111 18.86 -9.59 -16.68
N ASP A 112 18.97 -10.93 -16.60
CA ASP A 112 18.04 -11.87 -17.24
C ASP A 112 16.75 -12.07 -16.45
N GLY A 113 16.81 -11.82 -15.14
CA GLY A 113 15.69 -11.86 -14.21
C GLY A 113 15.99 -11.07 -12.95
N VAL A 114 14.96 -10.79 -12.17
CA VAL A 114 15.07 -10.02 -10.91
C VAL A 114 14.30 -10.70 -9.78
N PHE A 115 14.99 -10.92 -8.67
CA PHE A 115 14.40 -11.32 -7.39
C PHE A 115 14.22 -10.07 -6.53
N TYR A 116 13.00 -9.68 -6.25
CA TYR A 116 12.69 -8.49 -5.44
C TYR A 116 12.42 -8.86 -3.98
N ILE A 117 13.00 -8.09 -3.07
CA ILE A 117 12.85 -8.25 -1.61
C ILE A 117 12.26 -6.97 -1.02
N PRO A 118 10.95 -6.72 -1.17
CA PRO A 118 10.26 -5.60 -0.52
C PRO A 118 9.77 -5.98 0.88
N ASN A 119 9.24 -5.02 1.64
CA ASN A 119 8.41 -5.32 2.81
C ASN A 119 7.46 -4.18 3.23
N CYS A 120 7.85 -2.90 3.15
CA CYS A 120 7.07 -1.78 3.68
C CYS A 120 6.32 -0.99 2.60
N ASP A 121 5.52 -0.05 3.07
CA ASP A 121 4.42 0.67 2.43
C ASP A 121 4.67 1.14 0.99
N LYS A 122 5.77 1.89 0.76
CA LYS A 122 6.08 2.50 -0.56
C LYS A 122 7.11 1.70 -1.33
N ILE A 123 7.82 0.82 -0.62
CA ILE A 123 8.88 -0.01 -1.18
C ILE A 123 8.28 -1.10 -2.07
N THR A 124 7.25 -1.79 -1.54
CA THR A 124 6.54 -2.84 -2.31
C THR A 124 5.96 -2.31 -3.62
N PRO A 125 5.14 -1.24 -3.64
CA PRO A 125 4.63 -0.72 -4.90
C PRO A 125 5.72 -0.11 -5.79
N GLY A 126 6.75 0.54 -5.24
CA GLY A 126 7.87 1.05 -6.03
C GLY A 126 8.63 -0.04 -6.78
N MET A 127 8.87 -1.19 -6.13
CA MET A 127 9.48 -2.35 -6.79
C MET A 127 8.54 -3.00 -7.83
N LEU A 128 7.22 -3.05 -7.58
CA LEU A 128 6.24 -3.52 -8.56
C LEU A 128 6.20 -2.63 -9.80
N MET A 129 6.24 -1.31 -9.62
CA MET A 129 6.35 -0.34 -10.72
C MET A 129 7.63 -0.59 -11.55
N ALA A 130 8.78 -0.78 -10.91
CA ALA A 130 10.03 -1.10 -11.60
C ALA A 130 9.94 -2.42 -12.40
N ALA A 131 9.30 -3.44 -11.84
CA ALA A 131 9.15 -4.74 -12.48
C ALA A 131 8.32 -4.65 -13.76
N VAL A 132 7.17 -3.94 -13.73
CA VAL A 132 6.33 -3.79 -14.94
C VAL A 132 6.95 -2.84 -15.96
N ARG A 133 7.70 -1.81 -15.55
CA ARG A 133 8.45 -0.92 -16.47
C ARG A 133 9.53 -1.68 -17.22
N THR A 134 10.38 -2.41 -16.51
CA THR A 134 11.50 -3.14 -17.10
C THR A 134 11.06 -4.38 -17.87
N ASN A 135 9.92 -4.94 -17.48
CA ASN A 135 9.32 -6.15 -18.05
C ASN A 135 10.33 -7.30 -18.23
N VAL A 136 11.13 -7.53 -17.21
CA VAL A 136 12.12 -8.61 -17.11
C VAL A 136 11.54 -9.68 -16.19
N PRO A 137 11.71 -11.00 -16.46
CA PRO A 137 11.25 -12.07 -15.58
C PRO A 137 11.52 -11.75 -14.11
N SER A 138 10.49 -11.69 -13.28
CA SER A 138 10.57 -11.16 -11.92
C SER A 138 9.71 -11.93 -10.94
N ILE A 139 10.23 -12.15 -9.73
CA ILE A 139 9.49 -12.74 -8.62
C ILE A 139 9.69 -11.92 -7.35
N PHE A 140 8.70 -11.94 -6.48
CA PHE A 140 8.68 -11.17 -5.24
C PHE A 140 8.61 -12.09 -4.02
N VAL A 141 9.44 -11.83 -3.03
CA VAL A 141 9.31 -12.41 -1.69
C VAL A 141 9.49 -11.30 -0.67
N SER A 142 8.43 -10.95 0.03
CA SER A 142 8.47 -9.91 1.08
C SER A 142 9.25 -10.40 2.30
N GLY A 143 9.74 -9.45 3.09
CA GLY A 143 10.40 -9.75 4.38
C GLY A 143 9.46 -10.39 5.42
N GLY A 144 8.14 -10.30 5.23
CA GLY A 144 7.11 -10.83 6.12
C GLY A 144 6.69 -9.88 7.23
N PRO A 145 5.49 -10.12 7.82
CA PRO A 145 5.00 -9.38 8.98
C PRO A 145 5.75 -9.75 10.25
N MET A 146 5.79 -8.82 11.22
CA MET A 146 6.24 -9.12 12.58
C MET A 146 5.16 -9.90 13.35
N GLU A 147 5.57 -10.54 14.43
CA GLU A 147 4.65 -11.11 15.40
C GLU A 147 3.86 -9.99 16.11
N ALA A 148 2.65 -10.30 16.57
CA ALA A 148 1.87 -9.36 17.37
C ALA A 148 2.47 -9.23 18.78
N GLY A 149 2.51 -7.99 19.28
CA GLY A 149 2.94 -7.72 20.65
C GLY A 149 1.93 -8.17 21.69
N THR A 150 2.39 -8.29 22.95
CA THR A 150 1.52 -8.63 24.08
C THR A 150 1.92 -7.80 25.30
N SER A 151 0.94 -7.09 25.90
CA SER A 151 1.17 -6.32 27.13
C SER A 151 1.41 -7.23 28.34
N ALA A 152 1.91 -6.66 29.43
CA ALA A 152 2.05 -7.36 30.70
C ALA A 152 0.72 -7.96 31.23
N THR A 153 -0.43 -7.41 30.81
CA THR A 153 -1.77 -7.92 31.16
C THR A 153 -2.30 -8.99 30.20
N GLY A 154 -1.53 -9.39 29.17
CA GLY A 154 -1.92 -10.39 28.17
C GLY A 154 -2.78 -9.83 27.02
N LYS A 155 -2.95 -8.52 26.92
CA LYS A 155 -3.65 -7.88 25.79
C LYS A 155 -2.75 -7.87 24.55
N GLN A 156 -3.27 -8.27 23.39
CA GLN A 156 -2.58 -8.12 22.12
C GLN A 156 -2.32 -6.65 21.79
N LEU A 157 -1.13 -6.35 21.28
CA LEU A 157 -0.66 -5.02 20.96
C LEU A 157 -0.20 -4.94 19.51
N SER A 158 -0.27 -3.73 18.97
CA SER A 158 0.31 -3.32 17.70
C SER A 158 0.82 -1.89 17.80
N LEU A 159 1.47 -1.37 16.75
CA LEU A 159 1.87 0.03 16.69
C LEU A 159 0.70 1.00 16.97
N THR A 160 -0.53 0.66 16.52
CA THR A 160 -1.73 1.47 16.81
C THR A 160 -1.99 1.60 18.30
N SER A 161 -1.73 0.54 19.07
CA SER A 161 -1.87 0.57 20.53
C SER A 161 -0.98 1.62 21.20
N VAL A 162 0.21 1.89 20.62
CA VAL A 162 1.11 2.95 21.10
C VAL A 162 0.52 4.33 20.83
N PHE A 163 0.00 4.57 19.61
CA PHE A 163 -0.65 5.86 19.28
C PHE A 163 -1.89 6.12 20.14
N GLU A 164 -2.71 5.11 20.38
CA GLU A 164 -3.88 5.19 21.27
C GLU A 164 -3.44 5.44 22.73
N GLY A 165 -2.35 4.75 23.16
CA GLY A 165 -1.76 4.91 24.49
C GLY A 165 -1.25 6.33 24.75
N VAL A 166 -0.60 6.96 23.77
CA VAL A 166 -0.18 8.38 23.85
C VAL A 166 -1.39 9.29 24.06
N GLY A 167 -2.47 9.07 23.32
CA GLY A 167 -3.73 9.84 23.48
C GLY A 167 -4.37 9.65 24.86
N ALA A 168 -4.40 8.40 25.34
CA ALA A 168 -4.93 8.06 26.65
C ALA A 168 -4.09 8.68 27.78
N HIS A 169 -2.76 8.64 27.67
CA HIS A 169 -1.84 9.25 28.62
C HIS A 169 -2.00 10.77 28.68
N LYS A 170 -2.04 11.46 27.53
CA LYS A 170 -2.26 12.91 27.47
C LYS A 170 -3.60 13.34 28.07
N SER A 171 -4.62 12.49 28.00
CA SER A 171 -5.94 12.74 28.62
C SER A 171 -6.05 12.30 30.08
N GLY A 172 -4.96 11.82 30.70
CA GLY A 172 -4.92 11.38 32.09
C GLY A 172 -5.62 10.03 32.35
N LYS A 173 -5.93 9.24 31.30
CA LYS A 173 -6.60 7.94 31.38
C LYS A 173 -5.64 6.76 31.45
N MET A 174 -4.34 6.99 31.27
CA MET A 174 -3.27 5.99 31.29
C MET A 174 -2.05 6.54 32.02
N SER A 175 -1.43 5.76 32.86
CA SER A 175 -0.17 6.11 33.54
C SER A 175 1.03 6.07 32.59
N ALA A 176 2.14 6.67 33.00
CA ALA A 176 3.40 6.59 32.25
C ALA A 176 3.97 5.16 32.21
N GLU A 177 3.75 4.38 33.27
CA GLU A 177 4.20 2.98 33.36
C GLU A 177 3.43 2.07 32.40
N GLU A 178 2.11 2.24 32.31
CA GLU A 178 1.26 1.51 31.36
C GLU A 178 1.63 1.86 29.91
N LEU A 179 1.89 3.15 29.62
CA LEU A 179 2.35 3.57 28.28
C LEU A 179 3.71 2.95 27.95
N LEU A 180 4.64 2.92 28.91
CA LEU A 180 5.97 2.33 28.72
C LEU A 180 5.89 0.81 28.48
N ASP A 181 4.96 0.10 29.12
CA ASP A 181 4.71 -1.32 28.86
C ASP A 181 4.27 -1.52 27.41
N ILE A 182 3.32 -0.71 26.93
CA ILE A 182 2.85 -0.78 25.54
C ILE A 182 3.99 -0.44 24.56
N GLU A 183 4.75 0.62 24.82
CA GLU A 183 5.88 1.06 23.99
C GLU A 183 6.93 -0.05 23.81
N ASN A 184 7.29 -0.75 24.88
CA ASN A 184 8.30 -1.79 24.84
C ASN A 184 7.84 -3.10 24.19
N ASN A 185 6.53 -3.37 24.17
CA ASN A 185 6.01 -4.68 23.79
C ASN A 185 5.15 -4.66 22.50
N ALA A 186 4.84 -3.50 21.92
CA ALA A 186 3.95 -3.42 20.76
C ALA A 186 4.58 -3.96 19.47
N CYS A 187 5.91 -3.86 19.33
CA CYS A 187 6.66 -4.29 18.14
C CYS A 187 7.79 -5.24 18.54
N PRO A 188 7.50 -6.52 18.83
CA PRO A 188 8.45 -7.42 19.53
C PRO A 188 9.53 -8.00 18.62
N THR A 189 9.32 -8.06 17.29
CA THR A 189 10.25 -8.69 16.34
C THR A 189 10.50 -7.81 15.12
N CYS A 190 11.44 -8.21 14.26
CA CYS A 190 11.56 -7.64 12.92
C CYS A 190 10.37 -8.06 12.05
N GLY A 191 10.12 -7.32 10.97
CA GLY A 191 9.02 -7.55 10.05
C GLY A 191 8.20 -6.28 9.79
N SER A 192 7.32 -6.30 8.81
CA SER A 192 6.30 -5.27 8.62
C SER A 192 5.29 -5.29 9.78
N CYS A 193 4.36 -4.34 9.83
CA CYS A 193 3.38 -4.28 10.92
C CYS A 193 2.65 -5.61 11.15
N SER A 194 2.25 -5.90 12.40
CA SER A 194 1.49 -7.13 12.74
C SER A 194 0.02 -7.10 12.29
N GLY A 195 -0.49 -5.95 11.82
CA GLY A 195 -1.86 -5.76 11.34
C GLY A 195 -1.96 -5.48 9.84
N MET A 196 -3.19 -5.30 9.34
CA MET A 196 -3.50 -5.00 7.93
C MET A 196 -3.39 -3.49 7.67
N PHE A 197 -2.16 -3.00 7.67
CA PHE A 197 -1.80 -1.67 7.21
C PHE A 197 -1.32 -1.75 5.76
N THR A 198 -0.84 -0.64 5.20
CA THR A 198 -0.47 -0.57 3.78
C THR A 198 0.61 -1.59 3.41
N ALA A 199 1.63 -1.79 4.25
CA ALA A 199 2.69 -2.77 4.01
C ALA A 199 2.14 -4.18 3.78
N ASN A 200 1.36 -4.70 4.71
CA ASN A 200 0.79 -6.05 4.61
C ASN A 200 -0.29 -6.14 3.55
N SER A 201 -1.10 -5.08 3.34
CA SER A 201 -2.04 -5.04 2.23
C SER A 201 -1.30 -5.27 0.91
N MET A 202 -0.24 -4.50 0.61
CA MET A 202 0.53 -4.66 -0.61
C MET A 202 1.26 -6.01 -0.69
N ASN A 203 1.78 -6.54 0.43
CA ASN A 203 2.42 -7.85 0.48
C ASN A 203 1.44 -9.00 0.18
N CYS A 204 0.19 -8.89 0.63
CA CYS A 204 -0.89 -9.82 0.29
C CYS A 204 -1.34 -9.67 -1.17
N LEU A 205 -1.43 -8.42 -1.66
CA LEU A 205 -1.81 -8.17 -3.06
C LEU A 205 -0.80 -8.75 -4.05
N MET A 206 0.49 -8.91 -3.69
CA MET A 206 1.46 -9.59 -4.56
C MET A 206 1.10 -11.06 -4.82
N GLU A 207 0.48 -11.76 -3.85
CA GLU A 207 -0.05 -13.12 -4.09
C GLU A 207 -1.20 -13.07 -5.11
N MET A 208 -2.15 -12.17 -4.91
CA MET A 208 -3.30 -12.05 -5.82
C MET A 208 -2.90 -11.53 -7.19
N LEU A 209 -1.96 -10.59 -7.30
CA LEU A 209 -1.40 -10.18 -8.59
C LEU A 209 -0.70 -11.34 -9.33
N GLY A 210 -0.39 -12.43 -8.64
CA GLY A 210 0.26 -13.62 -9.20
C GLY A 210 1.78 -13.49 -9.31
N VAL A 211 2.42 -12.48 -8.69
CA VAL A 211 3.87 -12.23 -8.76
C VAL A 211 4.65 -12.76 -7.55
N ALA A 212 3.94 -13.28 -6.55
CA ALA A 212 4.49 -13.93 -5.37
C ALA A 212 3.82 -15.29 -5.14
N LEU A 213 4.52 -16.18 -4.45
CA LEU A 213 3.99 -17.49 -4.09
C LEU A 213 3.10 -17.42 -2.84
N PRO A 214 2.21 -18.40 -2.62
CA PRO A 214 1.38 -18.52 -1.41
C PRO A 214 2.17 -18.39 -0.12
N GLY A 215 1.64 -17.61 0.83
CA GLY A 215 2.26 -17.33 2.11
C GLY A 215 3.15 -16.09 2.13
N ASN A 216 3.34 -15.43 0.99
CA ASN A 216 4.16 -14.22 0.90
C ASN A 216 3.69 -13.11 1.85
N GLY A 217 2.37 -12.88 1.96
CA GLY A 217 1.80 -11.80 2.77
C GLY A 217 1.64 -12.13 4.25
N THR A 218 1.63 -13.41 4.65
CA THR A 218 1.21 -13.81 6.00
C THR A 218 2.22 -14.60 6.82
N ILE A 219 3.14 -15.36 6.21
CA ILE A 219 4.21 -16.03 6.94
C ILE A 219 5.06 -14.98 7.67
N VAL A 220 5.21 -15.08 8.99
CA VAL A 220 5.96 -14.10 9.78
C VAL A 220 7.44 -14.06 9.41
N ALA A 221 8.07 -12.90 9.60
CA ALA A 221 9.46 -12.64 9.21
C ALA A 221 10.47 -13.60 9.87
N THR A 222 10.18 -14.06 11.08
CA THR A 222 11.04 -14.92 11.91
C THR A 222 10.88 -16.41 11.62
N SER A 223 9.91 -16.81 10.78
CA SER A 223 9.60 -18.21 10.51
C SER A 223 10.58 -18.87 9.54
N GLU A 224 10.95 -20.12 9.82
CA GLU A 224 11.74 -20.98 8.90
C GLU A 224 10.98 -21.25 7.59
N GLU A 225 9.65 -21.26 7.60
CA GLU A 225 8.82 -21.43 6.40
C GLU A 225 9.11 -20.34 5.37
N ARG A 226 9.52 -19.15 5.81
CA ARG A 226 9.92 -18.06 4.90
C ARG A 226 11.19 -18.41 4.11
N HIS A 227 12.13 -19.14 4.69
CA HIS A 227 13.31 -19.64 3.98
C HIS A 227 12.94 -20.68 2.89
N GLN A 228 11.93 -21.51 3.15
CA GLN A 228 11.43 -22.45 2.14
C GLN A 228 10.76 -21.72 0.99
N LEU A 229 9.98 -20.66 1.29
CA LEU A 229 9.36 -19.82 0.28
C LEU A 229 10.42 -19.17 -0.65
N ILE A 230 11.53 -18.69 -0.08
CA ILE A 230 12.66 -18.12 -0.87
C ILE A 230 13.22 -19.17 -1.86
N LYS A 231 13.48 -20.40 -1.37
CA LYS A 231 14.07 -21.46 -2.20
C LYS A 231 13.15 -21.83 -3.37
N GLU A 232 11.87 -21.91 -3.11
CA GLU A 232 10.89 -22.19 -4.17
C GLU A 232 10.78 -21.02 -5.15
N ALA A 233 10.72 -19.79 -4.67
CA ALA A 233 10.69 -18.60 -5.51
C ALA A 233 11.93 -18.49 -6.42
N ALA A 234 13.12 -18.81 -5.92
CA ALA A 234 14.33 -18.81 -6.73
C ALA A 234 14.28 -19.82 -7.89
N LYS A 235 13.73 -21.02 -7.65
CA LYS A 235 13.52 -22.04 -8.71
C LYS A 235 12.53 -21.54 -9.76
N GLN A 236 11.40 -20.95 -9.31
CA GLN A 236 10.40 -20.41 -10.22
C GLN A 236 10.98 -19.27 -11.07
N LEU A 237 11.78 -18.37 -10.51
CA LEU A 237 12.43 -17.32 -11.29
C LEU A 237 13.32 -17.87 -12.39
N VAL A 238 14.15 -18.90 -12.09
CA VAL A 238 15.01 -19.53 -13.12
C VAL A 238 14.17 -20.21 -14.20
N ARG A 239 13.02 -20.80 -13.86
CA ARG A 239 12.07 -21.34 -14.84
C ARG A 239 11.51 -20.22 -15.73
N MET A 240 11.01 -19.13 -15.10
CA MET A 240 10.44 -17.98 -15.82
C MET A 240 11.45 -17.36 -16.81
N ILE A 241 12.74 -17.27 -16.43
CA ILE A 241 13.79 -16.80 -17.34
C ILE A 241 13.93 -17.69 -18.57
N LYS A 242 13.83 -19.02 -18.41
CA LYS A 242 13.92 -19.99 -19.51
C LYS A 242 12.70 -19.95 -20.43
N GLU A 243 11.53 -19.70 -19.85
CA GLU A 243 10.24 -19.66 -20.54
C GLU A 243 9.87 -18.25 -21.03
N ASP A 244 10.71 -17.25 -20.74
CA ASP A 244 10.52 -15.83 -21.06
C ASP A 244 9.21 -15.24 -20.49
N ILE A 245 8.77 -15.70 -19.32
CA ILE A 245 7.56 -15.21 -18.62
C ILE A 245 7.90 -13.91 -17.89
N LYS A 246 7.17 -12.85 -18.18
CA LYS A 246 7.45 -11.48 -17.74
C LYS A 246 6.33 -10.92 -16.86
N PRO A 247 6.58 -9.86 -16.07
CA PRO A 247 5.57 -9.22 -15.24
C PRO A 247 4.29 -8.82 -15.97
N ARG A 248 4.39 -8.27 -17.19
CA ARG A 248 3.21 -7.86 -17.98
C ARG A 248 2.40 -9.04 -18.56
N ASP A 249 2.94 -10.26 -18.58
CA ASP A 249 2.18 -11.46 -18.94
C ASP A 249 1.29 -11.92 -17.78
N ILE A 250 1.59 -11.50 -16.56
CA ILE A 250 0.92 -11.88 -15.29
C ILE A 250 0.06 -10.74 -14.77
N ILE A 251 0.60 -9.52 -14.70
CA ILE A 251 -0.11 -8.33 -14.26
C ILE A 251 -0.91 -7.77 -15.44
N THR A 252 -2.11 -8.29 -15.60
CA THR A 252 -3.10 -7.89 -16.60
C THR A 252 -4.20 -7.03 -15.95
N LYS A 253 -5.18 -6.54 -16.73
CA LYS A 253 -6.34 -5.83 -16.20
C LYS A 253 -7.12 -6.70 -15.20
N GLU A 254 -7.27 -7.98 -15.50
CA GLU A 254 -7.92 -8.96 -14.63
C GLU A 254 -7.14 -9.16 -13.32
N ALA A 255 -5.81 -9.12 -13.36
CA ALA A 255 -4.99 -9.22 -12.16
C ALA A 255 -5.12 -7.97 -11.25
N ILE A 256 -5.22 -6.78 -11.85
CA ILE A 256 -5.50 -5.53 -11.12
C ILE A 256 -6.90 -5.58 -10.48
N ASP A 257 -7.88 -6.04 -11.23
CA ASP A 257 -9.26 -6.20 -10.78
C ASP A 257 -9.35 -7.18 -9.60
N ASP A 258 -8.67 -8.32 -9.71
CA ASP A 258 -8.58 -9.33 -8.64
C ASP A 258 -7.82 -8.80 -7.41
N ALA A 259 -6.78 -7.97 -7.60
CA ALA A 259 -6.08 -7.35 -6.49
C ALA A 259 -7.04 -6.48 -5.66
N PHE A 260 -7.90 -5.68 -6.29
CA PHE A 260 -8.97 -4.96 -5.58
C PHE A 260 -9.99 -5.91 -4.95
N ALA A 261 -10.31 -7.04 -5.58
CA ALA A 261 -11.20 -8.05 -4.99
C ALA A 261 -10.65 -8.60 -3.66
N LEU A 262 -9.36 -8.94 -3.61
CA LEU A 262 -8.71 -9.37 -2.37
C LEU A 262 -8.67 -8.25 -1.33
N ASP A 263 -8.33 -7.03 -1.74
CA ASP A 263 -8.27 -5.86 -0.84
C ASP A 263 -9.63 -5.59 -0.18
N MET A 264 -10.73 -5.70 -0.94
CA MET A 264 -12.11 -5.62 -0.47
C MET A 264 -12.45 -6.71 0.54
N ALA A 265 -12.03 -7.96 0.25
CA ALA A 265 -12.31 -9.12 1.10
C ALA A 265 -11.56 -9.08 2.44
N MET A 266 -10.40 -8.45 2.48
CA MET A 266 -9.56 -8.33 3.69
C MET A 266 -9.73 -7.00 4.43
N GLY A 267 -10.45 -6.03 3.86
CA GLY A 267 -10.52 -4.67 4.40
C GLY A 267 -9.16 -3.99 4.47
N GLY A 268 -8.44 -4.03 3.37
CA GLY A 268 -7.11 -3.45 3.27
C GLY A 268 -7.06 -1.93 3.43
N SER A 269 -5.88 -1.37 3.24
CA SER A 269 -5.64 0.06 3.38
C SER A 269 -6.18 0.85 2.17
N THR A 270 -6.75 2.04 2.37
CA THR A 270 -7.11 2.95 1.27
C THR A 270 -5.91 3.34 0.39
N ASN A 271 -4.69 3.25 0.92
CA ASN A 271 -3.46 3.51 0.17
C ASN A 271 -3.22 2.50 -0.97
N THR A 272 -3.79 1.28 -0.87
CA THR A 272 -3.70 0.29 -1.95
C THR A 272 -4.34 0.78 -3.24
N VAL A 273 -5.41 1.59 -3.16
CA VAL A 273 -6.03 2.22 -4.33
C VAL A 273 -4.98 3.04 -5.09
N LEU A 274 -4.28 3.93 -4.37
CA LEU A 274 -3.24 4.78 -4.96
C LEU A 274 -2.11 3.95 -5.59
N HIS A 275 -1.67 2.88 -4.90
CA HIS A 275 -0.53 2.08 -5.34
C HIS A 275 -0.89 1.13 -6.48
N THR A 276 -2.07 0.52 -6.45
CA THR A 276 -2.52 -0.39 -7.50
C THR A 276 -2.81 0.37 -8.81
N LEU A 277 -3.38 1.58 -8.73
CA LEU A 277 -3.53 2.47 -9.89
C LEU A 277 -2.16 2.89 -10.46
N ALA A 278 -1.16 3.15 -9.61
CA ALA A 278 0.19 3.46 -10.07
C ALA A 278 0.84 2.26 -10.80
N ILE A 279 0.67 1.05 -10.30
CA ILE A 279 1.15 -0.18 -10.94
C ILE A 279 0.45 -0.39 -12.28
N ALA A 280 -0.87 -0.19 -12.35
CA ALA A 280 -1.63 -0.27 -13.59
C ALA A 280 -1.13 0.73 -14.63
N ASN A 281 -0.89 1.98 -14.21
CA ASN A 281 -0.32 3.03 -15.07
C ASN A 281 1.04 2.62 -15.65
N GLU A 282 1.96 2.13 -14.81
CA GLU A 282 3.29 1.68 -15.24
C GLU A 282 3.27 0.43 -16.12
N ALA A 283 2.25 -0.41 -15.94
CA ALA A 283 2.01 -1.57 -16.79
C ALA A 283 1.32 -1.22 -18.12
N GLU A 284 0.94 0.05 -18.33
CA GLU A 284 0.16 0.54 -19.48
C GLU A 284 -1.24 -0.11 -19.56
N ILE A 285 -1.83 -0.40 -18.39
CA ILE A 285 -3.17 -0.97 -18.27
C ILE A 285 -4.17 0.17 -18.08
N ASP A 286 -5.17 0.24 -18.95
CA ASP A 286 -6.30 1.16 -18.81
C ASP A 286 -7.23 0.66 -17.70
N TYR A 287 -7.07 1.22 -16.50
CA TYR A 287 -7.86 0.92 -15.32
C TYR A 287 -8.31 2.20 -14.64
N ASN A 288 -9.61 2.36 -14.47
CA ASN A 288 -10.20 3.57 -13.92
C ASN A 288 -10.59 3.38 -12.45
N ILE A 289 -10.52 4.46 -11.67
CA ILE A 289 -10.93 4.43 -10.25
C ILE A 289 -12.41 4.03 -10.07
N GLU A 290 -13.26 4.25 -11.09
CA GLU A 290 -14.68 3.85 -11.11
C GLU A 290 -14.86 2.32 -11.14
N ASP A 291 -13.94 1.59 -11.78
CA ASP A 291 -13.98 0.12 -11.87
C ASP A 291 -13.92 -0.53 -10.47
N ILE A 292 -13.31 0.15 -9.49
CA ILE A 292 -13.19 -0.31 -8.09
C ILE A 292 -14.56 -0.53 -7.45
N ASN A 293 -15.55 0.33 -7.76
CA ASN A 293 -16.90 0.18 -7.22
C ASN A 293 -17.61 -1.08 -7.74
N GLN A 294 -17.34 -1.49 -8.98
CA GLN A 294 -17.89 -2.72 -9.55
C GLN A 294 -17.31 -3.96 -8.84
N VAL A 295 -16.04 -3.90 -8.46
CA VAL A 295 -15.41 -4.96 -7.65
C VAL A 295 -16.05 -5.04 -6.27
N ALA A 296 -16.25 -3.90 -5.60
CA ALA A 296 -16.84 -3.85 -4.27
C ALA A 296 -18.25 -4.51 -4.20
N GLU A 297 -19.02 -4.45 -5.27
CA GLU A 297 -20.38 -5.01 -5.33
C GLU A 297 -20.42 -6.53 -5.38
N ARG A 298 -19.38 -7.16 -5.93
CA ARG A 298 -19.34 -8.62 -6.17
C ARG A 298 -18.51 -9.41 -5.15
N VAL A 299 -17.83 -8.70 -4.24
CA VAL A 299 -16.87 -9.30 -3.30
C VAL A 299 -17.32 -9.09 -1.86
N PRO A 300 -17.52 -10.16 -1.07
CA PRO A 300 -17.87 -10.04 0.35
C PRO A 300 -16.66 -9.66 1.20
N TYR A 301 -16.91 -9.02 2.35
CA TYR A 301 -15.89 -8.72 3.36
C TYR A 301 -15.70 -9.93 4.29
N LEU A 302 -14.58 -10.64 4.17
CA LEU A 302 -14.35 -11.94 4.79
C LEU A 302 -13.42 -11.90 6.02
N ALA A 303 -12.50 -10.94 6.11
CA ALA A 303 -11.54 -10.91 7.22
C ALA A 303 -11.41 -9.51 7.83
N LYS A 304 -11.66 -9.40 9.13
CA LYS A 304 -11.38 -8.19 9.93
C LYS A 304 -10.07 -8.38 10.67
N ILE A 305 -9.07 -7.61 10.28
CA ILE A 305 -7.70 -7.71 10.80
C ILE A 305 -7.37 -6.41 11.54
N MET A 306 -6.46 -6.43 12.50
CA MET A 306 -6.00 -5.19 13.17
C MET A 306 -5.73 -4.09 12.14
N PRO A 307 -6.17 -2.85 12.38
CA PRO A 307 -6.77 -2.29 13.60
C PRO A 307 -8.30 -2.43 13.67
N ALA A 308 -8.96 -3.11 12.72
CA ALA A 308 -10.42 -3.27 12.69
C ALA A 308 -10.92 -4.35 13.69
N SER A 309 -10.02 -5.16 14.22
CA SER A 309 -10.26 -6.19 15.24
C SER A 309 -8.97 -6.45 16.01
N ASP A 310 -8.95 -7.48 16.87
CA ASP A 310 -7.74 -7.96 17.57
C ASP A 310 -7.01 -9.09 16.80
N ILE A 311 -7.42 -9.43 15.59
CA ILE A 311 -6.83 -10.49 14.76
C ILE A 311 -5.57 -9.96 14.08
N SER A 312 -4.43 -10.64 14.27
CA SER A 312 -3.14 -10.30 13.65
C SER A 312 -2.94 -10.99 12.29
N MET A 313 -1.88 -10.61 11.58
CA MET A 313 -1.45 -11.28 10.34
C MET A 313 -1.04 -12.74 10.58
N ASP A 314 -0.45 -13.04 11.75
CA ASP A 314 -0.10 -14.40 12.14
C ASP A 314 -1.34 -15.27 12.39
N ASP A 315 -2.41 -14.69 12.97
CA ASP A 315 -3.69 -15.39 13.12
C ASP A 315 -4.29 -15.71 11.76
N ILE A 316 -4.20 -14.80 10.79
CA ILE A 316 -4.63 -15.04 9.40
C ILE A 316 -3.81 -16.18 8.78
N ASN A 317 -2.48 -16.18 8.97
CA ASN A 317 -1.61 -17.25 8.48
C ASN A 317 -2.07 -18.62 8.99
N LYS A 318 -2.27 -18.73 10.31
CA LYS A 318 -2.74 -19.95 10.98
C LYS A 318 -4.13 -20.39 10.56
N ALA A 319 -4.98 -19.44 10.13
CA ALA A 319 -6.35 -19.72 9.66
C ALA A 319 -6.44 -20.14 8.19
N GLY A 320 -5.31 -20.28 7.48
CA GLY A 320 -5.22 -20.70 6.09
C GLY A 320 -4.55 -19.68 5.16
N GLY A 321 -4.22 -18.50 5.69
CA GLY A 321 -3.51 -17.44 4.97
C GLY A 321 -4.36 -16.72 3.92
N VAL A 322 -3.72 -15.82 3.20
CA VAL A 322 -4.34 -15.08 2.09
C VAL A 322 -4.80 -16.04 0.99
N SER A 323 -4.05 -17.10 0.72
CA SER A 323 -4.39 -18.09 -0.30
C SER A 323 -5.73 -18.80 -0.02
N ALA A 324 -6.11 -19.00 1.26
CA ALA A 324 -7.43 -19.52 1.60
C ALA A 324 -8.54 -18.49 1.32
N ILE A 325 -8.28 -17.19 1.52
CA ILE A 325 -9.22 -16.13 1.13
C ILE A 325 -9.39 -16.10 -0.38
N ILE A 326 -8.29 -16.20 -1.13
CA ILE A 326 -8.33 -16.25 -2.61
C ILE A 326 -9.12 -17.47 -3.10
N ASN A 327 -8.92 -18.64 -2.49
CA ASN A 327 -9.66 -19.85 -2.84
C ASN A 327 -11.17 -19.69 -2.54
N GLU A 328 -11.52 -19.07 -1.41
CA GLU A 328 -12.92 -18.75 -1.09
C GLU A 328 -13.54 -17.82 -2.12
N LEU A 329 -12.83 -16.75 -2.54
CA LEU A 329 -13.26 -15.85 -3.60
C LEU A 329 -13.40 -16.57 -4.95
N ALA A 330 -12.49 -17.48 -5.30
CA ALA A 330 -12.57 -18.28 -6.53
C ALA A 330 -13.81 -19.15 -6.58
N SER A 331 -14.38 -19.50 -5.44
CA SER A 331 -15.62 -20.27 -5.34
C SER A 331 -16.89 -19.42 -5.58
N ILE A 332 -16.75 -18.09 -5.67
CA ILE A 332 -17.87 -17.15 -5.94
C ILE A 332 -17.86 -16.81 -7.43
N PRO A 333 -18.89 -17.15 -8.20
CA PRO A 333 -18.92 -16.85 -9.63
C PRO A 333 -18.71 -15.36 -9.93
N GLY A 334 -17.68 -15.05 -10.72
CA GLY A 334 -17.38 -13.70 -11.16
C GLY A 334 -16.69 -12.79 -10.11
N ALA A 335 -16.36 -13.29 -8.92
CA ALA A 335 -15.65 -12.49 -7.91
C ALA A 335 -14.20 -12.21 -8.34
N ILE A 336 -13.52 -13.20 -8.91
CA ILE A 336 -12.15 -13.10 -9.43
C ILE A 336 -12.00 -13.87 -10.74
N HIS A 337 -10.82 -13.78 -11.36
CA HIS A 337 -10.45 -14.46 -12.60
C HIS A 337 -9.49 -15.63 -12.31
N PRO A 338 -9.99 -16.83 -11.96
CA PRO A 338 -9.15 -17.94 -11.49
C PRO A 338 -8.26 -18.55 -12.56
N ASP A 339 -8.55 -18.32 -13.85
CA ASP A 339 -7.82 -18.94 -14.97
C ASP A 339 -6.55 -18.17 -15.39
N ARG A 340 -6.28 -16.99 -14.78
CA ARG A 340 -5.11 -16.18 -15.12
C ARG A 340 -3.81 -16.80 -14.58
N GLN A 341 -2.72 -16.57 -15.31
CA GLN A 341 -1.41 -17.11 -15.03
C GLN A 341 -0.74 -16.49 -13.80
N THR A 342 0.16 -17.25 -13.17
CA THR A 342 0.96 -16.83 -12.03
C THR A 342 2.45 -17.19 -12.21
N VAL A 343 3.31 -16.62 -11.36
CA VAL A 343 4.74 -16.98 -11.30
C VAL A 343 4.99 -18.45 -10.97
N ALA A 344 4.02 -19.14 -10.38
CA ALA A 344 4.11 -20.57 -10.10
C ALA A 344 4.01 -21.46 -11.35
N GLY A 345 3.63 -20.90 -12.50
CA GLY A 345 3.46 -21.65 -13.77
C GLY A 345 2.16 -22.41 -13.87
N VAL A 346 1.23 -22.10 -13.00
CA VAL A 346 -0.15 -22.62 -12.98
C VAL A 346 -1.12 -21.45 -12.87
N THR A 347 -2.40 -21.68 -13.13
CA THR A 347 -3.44 -20.65 -12.97
C THR A 347 -3.63 -20.29 -11.49
N MET A 348 -4.24 -19.14 -11.23
CA MET A 348 -4.54 -18.70 -9.85
C MET A 348 -5.43 -19.72 -9.13
N GLY A 349 -6.48 -20.21 -9.79
CA GLY A 349 -7.37 -21.21 -9.22
C GLY A 349 -6.65 -22.52 -8.89
N GLU A 350 -5.76 -23.01 -9.78
CA GLU A 350 -4.94 -24.20 -9.51
C GLU A 350 -3.95 -23.99 -8.38
N LEU A 351 -3.38 -22.77 -8.26
CA LEU A 351 -2.42 -22.42 -7.22
C LEU A 351 -3.02 -22.48 -5.82
N VAL A 352 -4.28 -22.04 -5.69
CA VAL A 352 -4.92 -21.87 -4.35
C VAL A 352 -5.91 -22.98 -3.99
N LYS A 353 -6.23 -23.91 -4.88
CA LYS A 353 -7.29 -24.93 -4.70
C LYS A 353 -7.20 -25.77 -3.42
N ASP A 354 -5.97 -26.01 -2.93
CA ASP A 354 -5.71 -26.83 -1.76
C ASP A 354 -5.60 -26.01 -0.45
N TYR A 355 -5.74 -24.67 -0.54
CA TYR A 355 -5.76 -23.77 0.61
C TYR A 355 -7.20 -23.55 1.09
N HIS A 356 -7.47 -23.86 2.35
CA HIS A 356 -8.81 -23.79 2.92
C HIS A 356 -8.82 -22.98 4.21
N ILE A 357 -9.95 -22.34 4.50
CA ILE A 357 -10.18 -21.67 5.78
C ILE A 357 -10.25 -22.74 6.87
N THR A 358 -9.31 -22.70 7.81
CA THR A 358 -9.23 -23.65 8.91
C THR A 358 -9.86 -23.13 10.20
N ASN A 359 -10.08 -21.80 10.29
CA ASN A 359 -10.75 -21.13 11.39
C ASN A 359 -11.69 -20.03 10.90
N ASN A 360 -12.99 -20.30 10.94
CA ASN A 360 -14.03 -19.37 10.47
C ASN A 360 -14.35 -18.22 11.45
N GLN A 361 -13.75 -18.19 12.62
CA GLN A 361 -13.81 -17.03 13.51
C GLN A 361 -12.78 -15.97 13.12
N VAL A 362 -11.68 -16.37 12.47
CA VAL A 362 -10.60 -15.51 11.99
C VAL A 362 -10.88 -15.06 10.55
N ILE A 363 -11.12 -16.01 9.64
CA ILE A 363 -11.50 -15.75 8.27
C ILE A 363 -12.92 -16.30 8.06
N ARG A 364 -13.87 -15.45 7.74
CA ARG A 364 -15.26 -15.85 7.46
C ARG A 364 -15.39 -16.42 6.05
N THR A 365 -16.40 -17.29 5.89
CA THR A 365 -16.76 -17.82 4.57
C THR A 365 -17.74 -16.90 3.85
N LYS A 366 -17.89 -17.10 2.54
CA LYS A 366 -18.87 -16.39 1.70
C LYS A 366 -20.32 -16.51 2.19
N ASP A 367 -20.63 -17.59 2.88
CA ASP A 367 -21.99 -17.85 3.42
C ASP A 367 -22.28 -17.08 4.72
N ASN A 368 -21.22 -16.57 5.39
CA ASN A 368 -21.33 -15.80 6.62
C ASN A 368 -20.31 -14.64 6.66
N PRO A 369 -20.28 -13.72 5.68
CA PRO A 369 -19.33 -12.63 5.64
C PRO A 369 -19.62 -11.57 6.72
N TYR A 370 -18.65 -10.67 6.97
CA TYR A 370 -18.89 -9.45 7.77
C TYR A 370 -19.83 -8.47 7.06
N SER A 371 -19.75 -8.42 5.74
CA SER A 371 -20.61 -7.65 4.84
C SER A 371 -20.71 -8.39 3.51
N PRO A 372 -21.87 -8.36 2.84
CA PRO A 372 -22.02 -8.93 1.49
C PRO A 372 -21.28 -8.14 0.42
N VAL A 373 -20.84 -6.91 0.73
CA VAL A 373 -20.09 -6.02 -0.16
C VAL A 373 -18.75 -5.63 0.47
N GLY A 374 -17.81 -5.25 -0.37
CA GLY A 374 -16.44 -4.90 0.01
C GLY A 374 -16.32 -3.73 0.97
N GLY A 375 -15.19 -3.65 1.66
CA GLY A 375 -14.94 -2.67 2.72
C GLY A 375 -14.47 -1.29 2.24
N LEU A 376 -14.20 -1.09 0.93
CA LEU A 376 -13.79 0.18 0.32
C LEU A 376 -14.84 0.68 -0.67
N SER A 377 -14.93 1.99 -0.85
CA SER A 377 -15.79 2.61 -1.85
C SER A 377 -15.17 3.89 -2.41
N VAL A 378 -15.47 4.18 -3.68
CA VAL A 378 -15.12 5.43 -4.35
C VAL A 378 -16.37 6.28 -4.45
N LEU A 379 -16.31 7.53 -3.93
CA LEU A 379 -17.40 8.49 -3.99
C LEU A 379 -17.10 9.55 -5.04
N PHE A 380 -18.13 9.95 -5.79
CA PHE A 380 -18.08 11.00 -6.80
C PHE A 380 -19.04 12.14 -6.46
N GLY A 381 -18.86 13.29 -7.08
CA GLY A 381 -19.73 14.44 -6.93
C GLY A 381 -19.04 15.73 -7.31
N ASN A 382 -19.74 16.85 -7.11
CA ASN A 382 -19.22 18.16 -7.52
C ASN A 382 -17.96 18.60 -6.74
N ILE A 383 -17.68 18.00 -5.57
CA ILE A 383 -16.45 18.25 -4.80
C ILE A 383 -15.31 17.28 -5.19
N ALA A 384 -15.65 16.10 -5.72
CA ALA A 384 -14.72 15.05 -6.12
C ALA A 384 -15.09 14.49 -7.51
N PRO A 385 -15.02 15.28 -8.59
CA PRO A 385 -15.43 14.83 -9.92
C PRO A 385 -14.56 13.70 -10.49
N GLU A 386 -13.31 13.57 -10.04
CA GLU A 386 -12.40 12.47 -10.40
C GLU A 386 -12.32 11.39 -9.31
N GLY A 387 -13.22 11.44 -8.32
CA GLY A 387 -13.34 10.45 -7.25
C GLY A 387 -12.66 10.84 -5.94
N SER A 388 -13.04 10.09 -4.92
CA SER A 388 -12.50 10.12 -3.56
C SER A 388 -12.67 8.74 -2.93
N VAL A 389 -11.88 8.38 -1.94
CA VAL A 389 -11.84 7.03 -1.37
C VAL A 389 -12.25 7.04 0.11
N ILE A 390 -13.10 6.09 0.48
CA ILE A 390 -13.50 5.85 1.87
C ILE A 390 -13.40 4.35 2.22
N LYS A 391 -12.97 4.07 3.46
CA LYS A 391 -13.06 2.75 4.06
C LYS A 391 -14.43 2.60 4.73
N VAL A 392 -15.43 2.13 3.98
CA VAL A 392 -16.82 1.98 4.47
C VAL A 392 -16.88 1.01 5.66
N GLY A 393 -16.02 -0.03 5.67
CA GLY A 393 -15.92 -0.97 6.79
C GLY A 393 -15.47 -0.36 8.11
N ALA A 394 -14.99 0.88 8.12
CA ALA A 394 -14.60 1.64 9.31
C ALA A 394 -15.65 2.68 9.76
N VAL A 395 -16.75 2.83 9.02
CA VAL A 395 -17.87 3.73 9.34
C VAL A 395 -18.90 2.97 10.18
N ASP A 396 -19.54 3.66 11.11
CA ASP A 396 -20.66 3.10 11.88
C ASP A 396 -21.82 2.77 10.92
N PRO A 397 -22.32 1.52 10.91
CA PRO A 397 -23.37 1.09 9.97
C PRO A 397 -24.68 1.89 10.05
N SER A 398 -24.93 2.60 11.16
CA SER A 398 -26.10 3.46 11.31
C SER A 398 -26.01 4.76 10.49
N ILE A 399 -24.78 5.12 10.04
CA ILE A 399 -24.55 6.35 9.27
C ILE A 399 -24.58 6.01 7.78
N GLN A 400 -25.71 6.28 7.14
CA GLN A 400 -25.88 6.10 5.69
C GLN A 400 -25.66 7.40 4.93
N VAL A 401 -26.15 8.51 5.49
CA VAL A 401 -26.01 9.85 4.94
C VAL A 401 -25.50 10.77 6.04
N PHE A 402 -24.49 11.59 5.73
CA PHE A 402 -24.02 12.65 6.61
C PHE A 402 -24.14 14.00 5.90
N ARG A 403 -24.78 14.97 6.55
CA ARG A 403 -24.92 16.34 6.06
C ARG A 403 -24.47 17.30 7.14
N GLY A 404 -23.52 18.18 6.82
CA GLY A 404 -22.95 19.07 7.80
C GLY A 404 -22.33 20.33 7.22
N GLU A 405 -22.05 21.29 8.11
CA GLU A 405 -21.38 22.52 7.74
C GLU A 405 -19.86 22.32 7.67
N ALA A 406 -19.24 22.85 6.61
CA ALA A 406 -17.81 22.78 6.40
C ALA A 406 -17.05 23.69 7.38
N ILE A 407 -15.98 23.14 7.95
CA ILE A 407 -14.93 23.91 8.63
C ILE A 407 -13.60 23.60 7.93
N VAL A 408 -12.98 24.63 7.34
CA VAL A 408 -11.91 24.47 6.34
C VAL A 408 -10.56 24.81 6.93
N PHE A 409 -9.57 23.96 6.65
CA PHE A 409 -8.16 24.13 7.05
C PHE A 409 -7.23 23.85 5.87
N ASP A 410 -6.21 24.70 5.69
CA ASP A 410 -5.23 24.60 4.60
C ASP A 410 -3.99 23.74 4.96
N SER A 411 -4.03 23.05 6.10
CA SER A 411 -3.04 22.06 6.52
C SER A 411 -3.58 21.11 7.59
N GLN A 412 -2.96 19.95 7.72
CA GLN A 412 -3.30 19.00 8.78
C GLN A 412 -2.98 19.55 10.19
N GLU A 413 -1.92 20.35 10.32
CA GLU A 413 -1.50 20.94 11.59
C GLU A 413 -2.56 21.92 12.10
N ALA A 414 -3.07 22.79 11.21
CA ALA A 414 -4.15 23.72 11.56
C ALA A 414 -5.44 22.96 11.94
N ALA A 415 -5.79 21.91 11.20
CA ALA A 415 -6.94 21.07 11.54
C ALA A 415 -6.78 20.42 12.92
N GLN A 416 -5.61 19.82 13.20
CA GLN A 416 -5.30 19.19 14.48
C GLN A 416 -5.43 20.15 15.65
N GLU A 417 -4.81 21.32 15.56
CA GLU A 417 -4.87 22.36 16.59
C GLU A 417 -6.32 22.79 16.89
N ASN A 418 -7.12 23.00 15.87
CA ASN A 418 -8.52 23.43 16.03
C ASN A 418 -9.44 22.31 16.53
N ILE A 419 -9.16 21.04 16.19
CA ILE A 419 -9.86 19.89 16.78
C ILE A 419 -9.54 19.82 18.28
N ASP A 420 -8.27 19.90 18.67
CA ASP A 420 -7.82 19.82 20.06
C ASP A 420 -8.39 20.96 20.91
N ASN A 421 -8.45 22.18 20.37
CA ASN A 421 -9.02 23.38 21.02
C ASN A 421 -10.56 23.38 21.08
N GLY A 422 -11.24 22.36 20.49
CA GLY A 422 -12.71 22.23 20.58
C GLY A 422 -13.48 23.18 19.67
N ILE A 423 -12.84 23.71 18.63
CA ILE A 423 -13.50 24.53 17.60
C ILE A 423 -14.38 23.63 16.71
N VAL A 424 -13.91 22.41 16.41
CA VAL A 424 -14.68 21.40 15.70
C VAL A 424 -15.75 20.83 16.63
N LYS A 425 -17.01 20.81 16.18
CA LYS A 425 -18.20 20.40 16.93
C LYS A 425 -18.99 19.34 16.15
N GLU A 426 -19.93 18.71 16.84
CA GLU A 426 -20.93 17.83 16.22
C GLU A 426 -21.63 18.52 15.04
N GLY A 427 -21.80 17.78 13.93
CA GLY A 427 -22.42 18.26 12.71
C GLY A 427 -21.45 18.91 11.72
N HIS A 428 -20.17 19.09 12.06
CA HIS A 428 -19.19 19.64 11.12
C HIS A 428 -18.68 18.59 10.13
N VAL A 429 -18.37 19.07 8.92
CA VAL A 429 -17.49 18.42 7.95
C VAL A 429 -16.15 19.14 7.98
N VAL A 430 -15.14 18.50 8.54
CA VAL A 430 -13.77 19.03 8.55
C VAL A 430 -13.15 18.84 7.17
N VAL A 431 -12.76 19.95 6.53
CA VAL A 431 -12.14 19.97 5.21
C VAL A 431 -10.66 20.29 5.36
N ILE A 432 -9.78 19.34 5.07
CA ILE A 432 -8.33 19.55 5.05
C ILE A 432 -7.86 19.54 3.60
N ARG A 433 -7.31 20.64 3.13
CA ARG A 433 -6.90 20.80 1.73
C ARG A 433 -5.44 21.20 1.59
N TYR A 434 -4.91 21.12 0.36
CA TYR A 434 -3.50 21.31 0.05
C TYR A 434 -2.59 20.30 0.74
N GLU A 435 -3.07 19.07 0.95
CA GLU A 435 -2.32 17.92 1.46
C GLU A 435 -2.27 16.76 0.43
N GLY A 436 -2.69 17.01 -0.81
CA GLY A 436 -2.60 16.07 -1.92
C GLY A 436 -1.18 15.81 -2.41
N PRO A 437 -1.02 15.00 -3.47
CA PRO A 437 0.28 14.66 -4.05
C PRO A 437 1.15 15.88 -4.35
N LYS A 438 0.57 16.91 -4.95
CA LYS A 438 1.25 18.17 -5.33
C LYS A 438 1.26 19.17 -4.18
N GLY A 439 0.12 19.41 -3.55
CA GLY A 439 -0.09 20.44 -2.53
C GLY A 439 0.61 20.15 -1.22
N GLY A 440 0.66 18.88 -0.83
CA GLY A 440 1.32 18.40 0.37
C GLY A 440 2.78 18.81 0.54
N PRO A 441 3.73 18.71 -0.41
CA PRO A 441 3.80 17.67 -1.41
C PRO A 441 4.00 16.28 -0.80
N GLY A 442 3.78 15.25 -1.61
CA GLY A 442 3.98 13.86 -1.18
C GLY A 442 2.81 13.29 -0.39
N MET A 443 1.66 13.98 -0.37
CA MET A 443 0.41 13.46 0.20
C MET A 443 0.63 12.81 1.58
N PRO A 444 1.07 13.60 2.59
CA PRO A 444 1.43 13.05 3.91
C PRO A 444 0.24 12.30 4.51
N GLU A 445 0.55 11.14 5.10
CA GLU A 445 -0.47 10.31 5.74
C GLU A 445 -0.90 10.92 7.07
N MET A 446 -2.21 11.12 7.24
CA MET A 446 -2.78 11.76 8.42
C MET A 446 -3.41 10.73 9.35
N LEU A 447 -2.94 10.69 10.60
CA LEU A 447 -3.54 9.90 11.68
C LEU A 447 -4.03 10.81 12.81
N ALA A 448 -3.30 11.86 13.12
CA ALA A 448 -3.57 12.73 14.28
C ALA A 448 -4.96 13.38 14.24
N PRO A 449 -5.45 14.01 13.14
CA PRO A 449 -6.78 14.60 13.11
C PRO A 449 -7.91 13.58 13.34
N THR A 450 -7.80 12.38 12.74
CA THR A 450 -8.81 11.33 12.92
C THR A 450 -8.81 10.78 14.35
N SER A 451 -7.63 10.60 14.95
CA SER A 451 -7.49 10.16 16.34
C SER A 451 -8.01 11.20 17.33
N ALA A 452 -7.78 12.50 17.08
CA ALA A 452 -8.30 13.58 17.91
C ALA A 452 -9.83 13.65 17.89
N ILE A 453 -10.47 13.50 16.72
CA ILE A 453 -11.93 13.41 16.59
C ILE A 453 -12.47 12.22 17.41
N GLN A 454 -11.86 11.05 17.30
CA GLN A 454 -12.26 9.87 18.08
C GLN A 454 -12.07 10.08 19.59
N GLY A 455 -10.93 10.62 20.00
CA GLY A 455 -10.61 10.91 21.40
C GLY A 455 -11.57 11.89 22.07
N ARG A 456 -12.18 12.79 21.30
CA ARG A 456 -13.21 13.74 21.75
C ARG A 456 -14.63 13.15 21.74
N GLY A 457 -14.83 11.90 21.32
CA GLY A 457 -16.15 11.27 21.21
C GLY A 457 -16.99 11.80 20.03
N LEU A 458 -16.35 12.38 19.03
CA LEU A 458 -16.99 12.94 17.83
C LEU A 458 -16.96 12.01 16.61
N GLY A 459 -16.46 10.78 16.75
CA GLY A 459 -16.19 9.86 15.64
C GLY A 459 -17.40 9.48 14.78
N THR A 460 -18.62 9.52 15.33
CA THR A 460 -19.87 9.29 14.60
C THR A 460 -20.63 10.58 14.26
N LYS A 461 -20.12 11.73 14.66
CA LYS A 461 -20.80 13.01 14.64
C LYS A 461 -20.12 14.08 13.77
N VAL A 462 -18.94 13.78 13.28
CA VAL A 462 -18.09 14.64 12.44
C VAL A 462 -17.60 13.82 11.26
N ALA A 463 -17.68 14.38 10.06
CA ALA A 463 -17.02 13.84 8.89
C ALA A 463 -15.71 14.59 8.65
N LEU A 464 -14.72 13.92 8.05
CA LEU A 464 -13.43 14.48 7.71
C LEU A 464 -13.10 14.16 6.26
N ILE A 465 -12.85 15.21 5.46
CA ILE A 465 -12.58 15.07 4.02
C ILE A 465 -11.28 15.78 3.65
N THR A 466 -10.54 15.24 2.67
CA THR A 466 -9.24 15.77 2.27
C THR A 466 -8.83 15.37 0.86
N ASP A 467 -8.04 16.23 0.21
CA ASP A 467 -7.27 15.87 -0.99
C ASP A 467 -5.99 15.09 -0.67
N GLY A 468 -5.64 14.99 0.63
CA GLY A 468 -4.61 14.12 1.16
C GLY A 468 -5.08 12.68 1.38
N ARG A 469 -4.42 11.96 2.28
CA ARG A 469 -4.77 10.58 2.65
C ARG A 469 -4.75 10.36 4.16
N PHE A 470 -5.51 9.36 4.60
CA PHE A 470 -5.54 8.96 5.99
C PHE A 470 -4.76 7.67 6.21
N SER A 471 -4.27 7.50 7.43
CA SER A 471 -3.69 6.24 7.87
C SER A 471 -4.71 5.10 7.78
N GLY A 472 -4.25 3.88 7.49
CA GLY A 472 -5.08 2.68 7.55
C GLY A 472 -5.73 2.42 8.91
N ALA A 473 -5.25 3.09 9.98
CA ALA A 473 -5.81 3.07 11.33
C ALA A 473 -7.01 4.03 11.53
N SER A 474 -7.34 4.87 10.57
CA SER A 474 -8.43 5.86 10.69
C SER A 474 -9.79 5.19 10.79
N ARG A 475 -10.67 5.75 11.64
CA ARG A 475 -12.04 5.31 11.89
C ARG A 475 -13.02 6.45 11.66
N GLY A 476 -14.30 6.11 11.42
CA GLY A 476 -15.37 7.06 11.16
C GLY A 476 -15.43 7.51 9.70
N ILE A 477 -16.19 8.59 9.42
CA ILE A 477 -16.36 9.11 8.06
C ILE A 477 -15.10 9.90 7.69
N SER A 478 -14.10 9.20 7.16
CA SER A 478 -12.82 9.77 6.72
C SER A 478 -12.64 9.51 5.23
N ILE A 479 -12.84 10.56 4.40
CA ILE A 479 -12.80 10.50 2.94
C ILE A 479 -11.53 11.19 2.47
N GLY A 480 -10.63 10.44 1.86
CA GLY A 480 -9.38 10.94 1.30
C GLY A 480 -9.35 10.89 -0.22
N HIS A 481 -8.18 11.24 -0.77
CA HIS A 481 -7.91 11.18 -2.21
C HIS A 481 -8.86 12.02 -3.07
N ILE A 482 -9.50 13.07 -2.51
CA ILE A 482 -10.39 13.94 -3.28
C ILE A 482 -9.63 14.50 -4.47
N SER A 483 -10.15 14.21 -5.65
CA SER A 483 -9.51 14.56 -6.92
C SER A 483 -10.50 15.33 -7.83
N PRO A 484 -9.99 16.37 -8.55
CA PRO A 484 -8.66 16.96 -8.49
C PRO A 484 -8.35 17.63 -7.14
N GLU A 485 -7.04 17.61 -6.72
CA GLU A 485 -6.62 18.24 -5.48
C GLU A 485 -6.70 19.79 -5.49
N ALA A 486 -6.72 20.42 -4.33
CA ALA A 486 -6.80 21.88 -4.21
C ALA A 486 -5.64 22.59 -4.91
N ALA A 487 -4.41 22.04 -4.87
CA ALA A 487 -3.24 22.61 -5.53
C ALA A 487 -3.31 22.61 -7.06
N GLU A 488 -4.23 21.85 -7.65
CA GLU A 488 -4.55 21.87 -9.08
C GLU A 488 -5.83 22.68 -9.39
N GLY A 489 -6.37 23.40 -8.41
CA GLY A 489 -7.60 24.16 -8.57
C GLY A 489 -8.85 23.29 -8.55
N GLY A 490 -8.77 22.07 -7.98
CA GLY A 490 -9.90 21.19 -7.79
C GLY A 490 -11.02 21.83 -6.95
N PRO A 491 -12.27 21.33 -7.03
CA PRO A 491 -13.41 21.93 -6.34
C PRO A 491 -13.26 22.03 -4.82
N ILE A 492 -12.50 21.15 -4.19
CA ILE A 492 -12.21 21.20 -2.77
C ILE A 492 -11.54 22.53 -2.35
N ALA A 493 -10.78 23.18 -3.27
CA ALA A 493 -10.18 24.50 -3.04
C ALA A 493 -11.22 25.62 -2.90
N LEU A 494 -12.45 25.40 -3.40
CA LEU A 494 -13.52 26.39 -3.43
C LEU A 494 -14.45 26.32 -2.22
N VAL A 495 -14.28 25.33 -1.34
CA VAL A 495 -15.08 25.18 -0.14
C VAL A 495 -14.76 26.32 0.84
N GLU A 496 -15.79 26.96 1.40
CA GLU A 496 -15.68 27.99 2.43
C GLU A 496 -16.33 27.54 3.74
N ASN A 497 -15.91 28.15 4.85
CA ASN A 497 -16.51 27.86 6.15
C ASN A 497 -18.01 28.14 6.14
N GLY A 498 -18.81 27.22 6.66
CA GLY A 498 -20.28 27.31 6.69
C GLY A 498 -20.99 26.75 5.45
N ASP A 499 -20.26 26.39 4.40
CA ASP A 499 -20.85 25.66 3.26
C ASP A 499 -21.40 24.31 3.74
N VAL A 500 -22.48 23.85 3.14
CA VAL A 500 -23.06 22.55 3.48
C VAL A 500 -22.51 21.48 2.53
N ILE A 501 -22.05 20.37 3.12
CA ILE A 501 -21.58 19.19 2.37
C ILE A 501 -22.46 18.01 2.73
N THR A 502 -22.93 17.30 1.70
CA THR A 502 -23.69 16.05 1.83
C THR A 502 -22.85 14.88 1.33
N ILE A 503 -22.71 13.86 2.18
CA ILE A 503 -22.03 12.59 1.92
C ILE A 503 -23.09 11.51 1.98
N ASP A 504 -23.33 10.81 0.87
CA ASP A 504 -24.31 9.72 0.75
C ASP A 504 -23.57 8.42 0.39
N LEU A 505 -23.39 7.55 1.39
CA LEU A 505 -22.58 6.33 1.24
C LEU A 505 -23.30 5.28 0.35
N PRO A 506 -24.62 5.02 0.49
CA PRO A 506 -25.34 4.13 -0.41
C PRO A 506 -25.26 4.55 -1.88
N ASN A 507 -25.43 5.84 -2.17
CA ASN A 507 -25.38 6.36 -3.54
C ASN A 507 -23.98 6.72 -4.00
N ARG A 508 -22.96 6.56 -3.14
CA ARG A 508 -21.54 6.85 -3.41
C ARG A 508 -21.32 8.27 -3.90
N THR A 509 -21.96 9.25 -3.23
CA THR A 509 -21.82 10.66 -3.62
C THR A 509 -21.30 11.53 -2.50
N ILE A 510 -20.56 12.58 -2.90
CA ILE A 510 -20.08 13.65 -2.05
C ILE A 510 -20.29 14.98 -2.76
N ASN A 511 -21.16 15.83 -2.19
CA ASN A 511 -21.58 17.07 -2.85
C ASN A 511 -21.51 18.27 -1.93
N LEU A 512 -21.04 19.38 -2.48
CA LEU A 512 -21.08 20.72 -1.93
C LEU A 512 -22.40 21.37 -2.37
N GLU A 513 -23.24 21.81 -1.42
CA GLU A 513 -24.54 22.44 -1.68
C GLU A 513 -24.38 23.93 -1.98
N VAL A 514 -23.59 24.25 -3.00
CA VAL A 514 -23.33 25.60 -3.49
C VAL A 514 -23.60 25.62 -5.01
N SER A 515 -24.23 26.69 -5.50
CA SER A 515 -24.57 26.76 -6.93
C SER A 515 -23.32 26.91 -7.82
N ASP A 516 -23.43 26.46 -9.07
CA ASP A 516 -22.34 26.52 -10.04
C ASP A 516 -21.87 27.96 -10.31
N GLU A 517 -22.80 28.96 -10.22
CA GLU A 517 -22.45 30.38 -10.38
C GLU A 517 -21.52 30.84 -9.27
N VAL A 518 -21.84 30.48 -8.02
CA VAL A 518 -20.99 30.82 -6.86
C VAL A 518 -19.65 30.11 -6.93
N LEU A 519 -19.63 28.84 -7.34
CA LEU A 519 -18.37 28.10 -7.52
C LEU A 519 -17.52 28.73 -8.63
N ALA A 520 -18.12 29.17 -9.74
CA ALA A 520 -17.42 29.89 -10.81
C ALA A 520 -16.84 31.23 -10.32
N GLU A 521 -17.60 31.98 -9.49
CA GLU A 521 -17.12 33.23 -8.89
C GLU A 521 -15.93 33.00 -7.94
N ARG A 522 -16.01 31.96 -7.08
CA ARG A 522 -14.91 31.58 -6.17
C ARG A 522 -13.68 31.14 -6.97
N ARG A 523 -13.88 30.35 -8.03
CA ARG A 523 -12.79 29.90 -8.93
C ARG A 523 -12.08 31.08 -9.58
N ALA A 524 -12.80 32.10 -10.02
CA ALA A 524 -12.21 33.30 -10.61
C ALA A 524 -11.35 34.11 -9.60
N LYS A 525 -11.62 33.96 -8.31
CA LYS A 525 -10.88 34.62 -7.22
C LYS A 525 -9.80 33.75 -6.60
N LEU A 526 -9.72 32.47 -6.98
CA LEU A 526 -8.76 31.53 -6.39
C LEU A 526 -7.32 31.98 -6.67
N PRO A 527 -6.48 32.18 -5.66
CA PRO A 527 -5.09 32.54 -5.87
C PRO A 527 -4.31 31.41 -6.55
N VAL A 528 -3.29 31.78 -7.31
CA VAL A 528 -2.38 30.79 -7.89
C VAL A 528 -1.69 30.04 -6.74
N PHE A 529 -1.72 28.71 -6.80
CA PHE A 529 -1.07 27.88 -5.80
C PHE A 529 0.44 28.10 -5.77
N GLU A 530 0.97 28.39 -4.60
CA GLU A 530 2.41 28.44 -4.36
C GLU A 530 2.89 27.18 -3.64
N PRO A 531 3.89 26.45 -4.21
CA PRO A 531 4.41 25.25 -3.57
C PRO A 531 4.99 25.51 -2.18
N LYS A 532 4.58 24.73 -1.18
CA LYS A 532 5.10 24.79 0.20
C LYS A 532 6.62 24.55 0.25
N ILE A 533 7.17 23.73 -0.66
CA ILE A 533 8.60 23.39 -0.75
C ILE A 533 9.12 23.78 -2.12
N LYS A 534 10.11 24.69 -2.16
CA LYS A 534 10.60 25.32 -3.41
C LYS A 534 11.94 24.73 -3.92
N ARG A 535 12.56 23.76 -3.21
CA ARG A 535 13.86 23.15 -3.58
C ARG A 535 13.92 21.67 -3.26
N GLY A 536 14.86 20.97 -3.89
CA GLY A 536 15.14 19.55 -3.63
C GLY A 536 14.16 18.59 -4.31
N TRP A 537 14.12 17.36 -3.80
CA TRP A 537 13.31 16.28 -4.36
C TRP A 537 11.82 16.61 -4.36
N LEU A 538 11.28 17.02 -3.23
CA LEU A 538 9.84 17.31 -3.10
C LEU A 538 9.36 18.43 -4.02
N ALA A 539 10.22 19.43 -4.31
CA ALA A 539 9.88 20.47 -5.28
C ALA A 539 9.81 19.95 -6.71
N ARG A 540 10.64 18.98 -7.09
CA ARG A 540 10.57 18.30 -8.40
C ARG A 540 9.35 17.41 -8.47
N TYR A 541 9.12 16.61 -7.44
CA TYR A 541 7.95 15.75 -7.31
C TYR A 541 6.65 16.54 -7.48
N SER A 542 6.47 17.61 -6.69
CA SER A 542 5.27 18.48 -6.75
C SER A 542 4.96 19.04 -8.15
N LYS A 543 5.99 19.26 -8.97
CA LYS A 543 5.80 19.76 -10.35
C LYS A 543 5.34 18.69 -11.34
N LEU A 544 5.71 17.44 -11.11
CA LEU A 544 5.56 16.36 -12.08
C LEU A 544 4.48 15.35 -11.68
N VAL A 545 4.08 15.32 -10.41
CA VAL A 545 3.10 14.33 -9.93
C VAL A 545 1.69 14.59 -10.47
N THR A 546 0.96 13.51 -10.74
CA THR A 546 -0.46 13.50 -11.10
C THR A 546 -1.36 13.49 -9.85
N ASN A 547 -2.67 13.55 -10.04
CA ASN A 547 -3.65 13.41 -8.95
C ASN A 547 -3.70 11.99 -8.36
N ALA A 548 -4.34 11.87 -7.20
CA ALA A 548 -4.56 10.58 -6.56
C ALA A 548 -5.46 9.64 -7.36
N SER A 549 -6.42 10.15 -8.13
CA SER A 549 -7.30 9.39 -9.03
C SER A 549 -6.55 8.57 -10.09
N THR A 550 -5.31 8.95 -10.41
CA THR A 550 -4.45 8.26 -11.36
C THR A 550 -3.22 7.61 -10.70
N GLY A 551 -3.26 7.42 -9.36
CA GLY A 551 -2.19 6.78 -8.60
C GLY A 551 -1.08 7.70 -8.11
N GLY A 552 -1.17 9.03 -8.34
CA GLY A 552 -0.14 9.99 -7.93
C GLY A 552 1.23 9.64 -8.51
N VAL A 553 1.31 9.38 -9.80
CA VAL A 553 2.54 9.00 -10.54
C VAL A 553 3.22 10.21 -11.14
N MET A 554 4.48 10.07 -11.56
CA MET A 554 5.19 11.14 -12.25
C MET A 554 4.69 11.28 -13.68
N LYS A 555 4.44 12.51 -14.13
CA LYS A 555 4.16 12.82 -15.54
C LYS A 555 5.40 12.56 -16.40
N ILE A 556 5.19 11.93 -17.53
CA ILE A 556 6.22 11.73 -18.56
C ILE A 556 6.26 12.94 -19.47
#